data_979392f9874893c36a4dff8bf745ff10
#
_entry.id   979392f9874893c36a4dff8bf745ff10
#
_cell.length_a   1.000
_cell.length_b   1.000
_cell.length_c   1.000
_cell.angle_alpha   90.00
_cell.angle_beta   90.00
_cell.angle_gamma   90.00
#
_symmetry.space_group_name_H-M   'P 1'
#
loop_
_entity.id
_entity.type
_entity.pdbx_description
1 polymer ?
#
loop_
_entity_poly.entity_id
_entity_poly.type
_entity_poly.pdbx_seq_one_letter_code
_entity_poly.pdbx_strand_id
1 'polypeptide(L)'
;MKINKCTLIYSILNNDSGLLSDAFYSIIFFIVALLISLFVYFYKKNFFKKVVSIIFIFYVTYITVPSIFSSFSRYLYLRNLYINKKYKEITGKIEELKVNNIYNRYKIISFKVNGVKFKYDNVTITGGYNKIGALKNGQYVKVRYISENNKSKNLILYLEKC
;
A
#
# COMPACT_ATOMS: atom_id res chain seq x y z
N MET A 1 1.61 -15.55 35.47
CA MET A 1 1.06 -15.22 34.12
C MET A 1 2.20 -14.56 33.33
N LYS A 2 2.83 -15.26 32.36
CA LYS A 2 3.89 -14.67 31.52
C LYS A 2 3.24 -13.64 30.63
N ILE A 3 3.54 -12.37 30.81
CA ILE A 3 3.18 -11.31 29.86
C ILE A 3 4.02 -11.60 28.62
N ASN A 4 3.44 -12.30 27.65
CA ASN A 4 4.08 -12.50 26.35
C ASN A 4 4.28 -11.12 25.73
N LYS A 5 5.53 -10.72 25.57
CA LYS A 5 5.91 -9.44 24.97
C LYS A 5 5.41 -9.43 23.53
N CYS A 6 4.37 -8.64 23.27
CA CYS A 6 3.82 -8.50 21.93
C CYS A 6 4.82 -7.82 20.99
N THR A 7 4.93 -8.30 19.78
CA THR A 7 5.85 -7.78 18.76
C THR A 7 5.06 -7.11 17.66
N LEU A 8 5.36 -5.84 17.37
CA LEU A 8 4.77 -5.10 16.27
C LEU A 8 5.20 -5.73 14.93
N ILE A 9 4.23 -6.08 14.08
CA ILE A 9 4.45 -6.57 12.73
C ILE A 9 4.25 -5.46 11.71
N TYR A 10 3.23 -4.62 11.93
CA TYR A 10 2.84 -3.58 10.99
C TYR A 10 2.17 -2.39 11.70
N SER A 11 2.48 -1.19 11.25
CA SER A 11 1.77 0.04 11.62
C SER A 11 1.75 1.01 10.45
N ILE A 12 0.59 1.61 10.18
CA ILE A 12 0.46 2.68 9.18
C ILE A 12 1.32 3.90 9.52
N LEU A 13 1.63 4.12 10.80
CA LEU A 13 2.48 5.23 11.24
C LEU A 13 3.95 5.06 10.85
N ASN A 14 4.43 3.82 10.72
CA ASN A 14 5.84 3.50 10.42
C ASN A 14 6.13 3.48 8.90
N ASN A 15 5.24 4.05 8.07
CA ASN A 15 5.37 4.08 6.60
C ASN A 15 5.48 2.68 5.94
N ASP A 16 5.15 1.61 6.67
CA ASP A 16 5.21 0.23 6.16
C ASP A 16 4.12 -0.08 5.11
N SER A 17 3.29 0.91 4.76
CA SER A 17 2.10 0.71 3.91
C SER A 17 2.39 0.52 2.42
N GLY A 18 3.63 0.76 1.97
CA GLY A 18 3.97 0.76 0.54
C GLY A 18 3.45 1.97 -0.24
N LEU A 19 2.42 2.70 0.26
CA LEU A 19 1.84 3.85 -0.43
C LEU A 19 2.83 4.97 -0.67
N LEU A 20 3.68 5.26 0.33
CA LEU A 20 4.70 6.30 0.19
C LEU A 20 5.84 5.85 -0.71
N SER A 21 6.24 4.57 -0.68
CA SER A 21 7.25 4.06 -1.60
C SER A 21 6.81 4.15 -3.05
N ASP A 22 5.53 3.87 -3.35
CA ASP A 22 5.01 3.99 -4.71
C ASP A 22 4.91 5.44 -5.18
N ALA A 23 4.46 6.35 -4.32
CA ALA A 23 4.50 7.77 -4.62
C ALA A 23 5.94 8.22 -4.90
N PHE A 24 6.92 7.73 -4.12
CA PHE A 24 8.34 8.04 -4.31
C PHE A 24 8.89 7.51 -5.63
N TYR A 25 8.60 6.25 -6.00
CA TYR A 25 8.99 5.69 -7.30
C TYR A 25 8.34 6.44 -8.46
N SER A 26 7.09 6.84 -8.34
CA SER A 26 6.38 7.64 -9.34
C SER A 26 7.02 9.03 -9.51
N ILE A 27 7.47 9.66 -8.43
CA ILE A 27 8.19 10.94 -8.44
C ILE A 27 9.55 10.78 -9.16
N ILE A 28 10.33 9.76 -8.81
CA ILE A 28 11.62 9.49 -9.47
C ILE A 28 11.41 9.27 -10.95
N PHE A 29 10.45 8.44 -11.33
CA PHE A 29 10.13 8.19 -12.74
C PHE A 29 9.77 9.47 -13.48
N PHE A 30 8.94 10.33 -12.87
CA PHE A 30 8.56 11.63 -13.44
C PHE A 30 9.77 12.54 -13.66
N ILE A 31 10.67 12.66 -12.66
CA ILE A 31 11.89 13.47 -12.75
C ILE A 31 12.78 12.97 -13.88
N VAL A 32 13.02 11.66 -13.98
CA VAL A 32 13.86 11.07 -15.03
C VAL A 32 13.26 11.32 -16.43
N ALA A 33 11.96 11.11 -16.58
CA ALA A 33 11.27 11.35 -17.84
C ALA A 33 11.33 12.83 -18.26
N LEU A 34 11.19 13.74 -17.29
CA LEU A 34 11.30 15.18 -17.51
C LEU A 34 12.72 15.58 -17.95
N LEU A 35 13.75 15.06 -17.29
CA LEU A 35 15.15 15.34 -17.65
C LEU A 35 15.49 14.84 -19.06
N ILE A 36 15.05 13.63 -19.43
CA ILE A 36 15.24 13.08 -20.77
C ILE A 36 14.54 13.98 -21.81
N SER A 37 13.32 14.40 -21.55
CA SER A 37 12.54 15.24 -22.44
C SER A 37 13.17 16.62 -22.64
N LEU A 38 13.64 17.25 -21.56
CA LEU A 38 14.36 18.51 -21.61
C LEU A 38 15.68 18.38 -22.39
N PHE A 39 16.42 17.29 -22.16
CA PHE A 39 17.63 17.01 -22.93
C PHE A 39 17.35 16.92 -24.43
N VAL A 40 16.31 16.17 -24.84
CA VAL A 40 15.91 16.07 -26.26
C VAL A 40 15.48 17.43 -26.81
N TYR A 41 14.72 18.20 -26.04
CA TYR A 41 14.26 19.54 -26.43
C TYR A 41 15.42 20.51 -26.72
N PHE A 42 16.41 20.58 -25.83
CA PHE A 42 17.53 21.52 -25.97
C PHE A 42 18.61 21.03 -26.94
N TYR A 43 18.90 19.71 -26.95
CA TYR A 43 20.02 19.20 -27.74
C TYR A 43 19.69 18.94 -29.22
N LYS A 44 18.41 18.72 -29.55
CA LYS A 44 18.01 18.43 -30.94
C LYS A 44 17.49 19.68 -31.62
N LYS A 45 18.12 20.04 -32.79
CA LYS A 45 17.69 21.17 -33.62
C LYS A 45 16.40 20.89 -34.41
N ASN A 46 16.03 19.62 -34.59
CA ASN A 46 14.87 19.20 -35.37
C ASN A 46 13.55 19.59 -34.66
N PHE A 47 12.73 20.39 -35.33
CA PHE A 47 11.44 20.88 -34.87
C PHE A 47 10.50 19.74 -34.45
N PHE A 48 10.39 18.67 -35.25
CA PHE A 48 9.53 17.53 -34.94
C PHE A 48 9.89 16.84 -33.62
N LYS A 49 11.18 16.67 -33.34
CA LYS A 49 11.64 16.07 -32.08
C LYS A 49 11.30 16.93 -30.86
N LYS A 50 11.31 18.26 -31.01
CA LYS A 50 10.89 19.18 -29.95
C LYS A 50 9.41 19.06 -29.66
N VAL A 51 8.57 18.98 -30.68
CA VAL A 51 7.12 18.80 -30.53
C VAL A 51 6.81 17.46 -29.86
N VAL A 52 7.44 16.38 -30.28
CA VAL A 52 7.29 15.06 -29.65
C VAL A 52 7.70 15.08 -28.18
N SER A 53 8.80 15.77 -27.84
CA SER A 53 9.25 15.91 -26.46
C SER A 53 8.22 16.64 -25.57
N ILE A 54 7.62 17.71 -26.08
CA ILE A 54 6.56 18.44 -25.37
C ILE A 54 5.33 17.55 -25.14
N ILE A 55 4.86 16.86 -26.17
CA ILE A 55 3.73 15.91 -26.06
C ILE A 55 4.02 14.84 -25.01
N PHE A 56 5.25 14.30 -25.02
CA PHE A 56 5.66 13.29 -24.04
C PHE A 56 5.64 13.81 -22.59
N ILE A 57 6.08 15.07 -22.36
CA ILE A 57 6.00 15.71 -21.04
C ILE A 57 4.54 15.78 -20.57
N PHE A 58 3.63 16.24 -21.42
CA PHE A 58 2.22 16.32 -21.08
C PHE A 58 1.62 14.94 -20.76
N TYR A 59 1.95 13.93 -21.56
CA TYR A 59 1.49 12.56 -21.34
C TYR A 59 1.97 11.98 -20.01
N VAL A 60 3.27 12.10 -19.71
CA VAL A 60 3.84 11.62 -18.46
C VAL A 60 3.24 12.36 -17.26
N THR A 61 3.07 13.68 -17.35
CA THR A 61 2.45 14.50 -16.29
C THR A 61 1.02 14.06 -16.04
N TYR A 62 0.23 13.85 -17.09
CA TYR A 62 -1.16 13.42 -16.99
C TYR A 62 -1.33 12.08 -16.27
N ILE A 63 -0.39 11.15 -16.44
CA ILE A 63 -0.46 9.83 -15.78
C ILE A 63 0.11 9.88 -14.36
N THR A 64 1.25 10.54 -14.15
CA THR A 64 1.98 10.44 -12.88
C THR A 64 1.43 11.33 -11.79
N VAL A 65 0.99 12.55 -12.10
CA VAL A 65 0.49 13.49 -11.08
C VAL A 65 -0.74 12.98 -10.36
N PRO A 66 -1.79 12.45 -11.03
CA PRO A 66 -2.95 11.86 -10.34
C PRO A 66 -2.58 10.64 -9.49
N SER A 67 -1.63 9.81 -9.95
CA SER A 67 -1.17 8.63 -9.21
C SER A 67 -0.49 9.02 -7.89
N ILE A 68 0.43 10.00 -7.94
CA ILE A 68 1.11 10.52 -6.75
C ILE A 68 0.10 11.11 -5.77
N PHE A 69 -0.81 11.96 -6.26
CA PHE A 69 -1.81 12.61 -5.44
C PHE A 69 -2.75 11.60 -4.77
N SER A 70 -3.22 10.60 -5.52
CA SER A 70 -4.08 9.54 -5.00
C SER A 70 -3.40 8.73 -3.89
N SER A 71 -2.15 8.31 -4.09
CA SER A 71 -1.38 7.55 -3.10
C SER A 71 -1.13 8.36 -1.83
N PHE A 72 -0.76 9.61 -1.97
CA PHE A 72 -0.51 10.51 -0.84
C PHE A 72 -1.79 10.85 -0.06
N SER A 73 -2.87 11.20 -0.76
CA SER A 73 -4.17 11.47 -0.14
C SER A 73 -4.71 10.25 0.60
N ARG A 74 -4.55 9.06 0.01
CA ARG A 74 -4.95 7.80 0.64
C ARG A 74 -4.15 7.54 1.93
N TYR A 75 -2.83 7.74 1.90
CA TYR A 75 -1.98 7.61 3.08
C TYR A 75 -2.41 8.58 4.19
N LEU A 76 -2.57 9.87 3.88
CA LEU A 76 -3.00 10.88 4.85
C LEU A 76 -4.38 10.56 5.45
N TYR A 77 -5.31 10.10 4.64
CA TYR A 77 -6.64 9.69 5.09
C TYR A 77 -6.57 8.54 6.10
N LEU A 78 -5.83 7.48 5.77
CA LEU A 78 -5.68 6.31 6.64
C LEU A 78 -4.93 6.64 7.94
N ARG A 79 -3.88 7.45 7.84
CA ARG A 79 -3.14 7.96 8.99
C ARG A 79 -4.03 8.79 9.92
N ASN A 80 -4.85 9.66 9.36
CA ASN A 80 -5.80 10.50 10.12
C ASN A 80 -6.85 9.65 10.83
N LEU A 81 -7.40 8.62 10.18
CA LEU A 81 -8.31 7.66 10.82
C LEU A 81 -7.64 6.95 11.99
N TYR A 82 -6.38 6.56 11.84
CA TYR A 82 -5.62 5.89 12.90
C TYR A 82 -5.34 6.83 14.08
N ILE A 83 -4.88 8.06 13.85
CA ILE A 83 -4.58 9.06 14.88
C ILE A 83 -5.86 9.43 15.66
N ASN A 84 -6.96 9.65 14.96
CA ASN A 84 -8.25 10.00 15.55
C ASN A 84 -9.00 8.77 16.13
N LYS A 85 -8.35 7.61 16.23
CA LYS A 85 -8.92 6.36 16.77
C LYS A 85 -10.22 5.91 16.08
N LYS A 86 -10.43 6.28 14.81
CA LYS A 86 -11.59 5.89 14.00
C LYS A 86 -11.36 4.52 13.34
N TYR A 87 -10.98 3.54 14.14
CA TYR A 87 -10.77 2.14 13.75
C TYR A 87 -11.50 1.20 14.70
N LYS A 88 -11.71 -0.03 14.26
CA LYS A 88 -12.12 -1.14 15.11
C LYS A 88 -10.89 -1.89 15.59
N GLU A 89 -10.92 -2.43 16.81
CA GLU A 89 -9.84 -3.26 17.34
C GLU A 89 -10.39 -4.65 17.66
N ILE A 90 -9.62 -5.67 17.30
CA ILE A 90 -9.93 -7.06 17.62
C ILE A 90 -8.66 -7.77 18.04
N THR A 91 -8.79 -8.67 19.02
CA THR A 91 -7.71 -9.48 19.54
C THR A 91 -8.16 -10.92 19.59
N GLY A 92 -7.34 -11.85 19.15
CA GLY A 92 -7.69 -13.26 19.13
C GLY A 92 -6.67 -14.12 18.37
N LYS A 93 -6.97 -15.41 18.26
CA LYS A 93 -6.16 -16.34 17.47
C LYS A 93 -6.50 -16.22 15.97
N ILE A 94 -5.48 -16.38 15.16
CA ILE A 94 -5.67 -16.50 13.71
C ILE A 94 -6.28 -17.86 13.40
N GLU A 95 -7.38 -17.84 12.69
CA GLU A 95 -8.13 -19.01 12.23
C GLU A 95 -8.22 -18.99 10.71
N GLU A 96 -8.31 -20.17 10.11
CA GLU A 96 -8.51 -20.34 8.67
C GLU A 96 -7.51 -19.55 7.80
N LEU A 97 -6.25 -19.53 8.18
CA LEU A 97 -5.22 -18.88 7.36
C LEU A 97 -5.05 -19.65 6.05
N LYS A 98 -5.37 -18.99 4.94
CA LYS A 98 -5.23 -19.53 3.58
C LYS A 98 -4.36 -18.60 2.76
N VAL A 99 -3.41 -19.20 2.04
CA VAL A 99 -2.54 -18.50 1.08
C VAL A 99 -2.82 -19.09 -0.29
N ASN A 100 -3.50 -18.34 -1.14
CA ASN A 100 -3.81 -18.74 -2.51
C ASN A 100 -2.80 -18.10 -3.47
N ASN A 101 -2.01 -18.92 -4.14
CA ASN A 101 -1.12 -18.50 -5.22
C ASN A 101 -1.95 -18.41 -6.51
N ILE A 102 -2.10 -17.21 -7.08
CA ILE A 102 -2.82 -17.02 -8.36
C ILE A 102 -1.83 -17.11 -9.53
N TYR A 103 -0.66 -16.52 -9.40
CA TYR A 103 0.49 -16.60 -10.31
C TYR A 103 1.79 -16.56 -9.50
N ASN A 104 2.92 -16.87 -10.11
CA ASN A 104 4.23 -17.04 -9.46
C ASN A 104 4.61 -15.97 -8.42
N ARG A 105 4.06 -14.74 -8.51
CA ARG A 105 4.35 -13.65 -7.57
C ARG A 105 3.10 -13.04 -6.91
N TYR A 106 1.90 -13.39 -7.38
CA TYR A 106 0.65 -12.85 -6.86
C TYR A 106 0.02 -13.83 -5.86
N LYS A 107 -0.04 -13.43 -4.61
CA LYS A 107 -0.60 -14.24 -3.51
C LYS A 107 -1.71 -13.49 -2.80
N ILE A 108 -2.83 -14.15 -2.62
CA ILE A 108 -3.93 -13.66 -1.78
C ILE A 108 -3.89 -14.40 -0.46
N ILE A 109 -3.84 -13.65 0.62
CA ILE A 109 -3.87 -14.16 1.99
C ILE A 109 -5.22 -13.83 2.60
N SER A 110 -5.86 -14.82 3.21
CA SER A 110 -7.09 -14.63 3.97
C SER A 110 -7.01 -15.36 5.30
N PHE A 111 -7.53 -14.75 6.35
CA PHE A 111 -7.62 -15.33 7.69
C PHE A 111 -8.80 -14.73 8.44
N LYS A 112 -9.15 -15.35 9.57
CA LYS A 112 -10.15 -14.86 10.50
C LYS A 112 -9.52 -14.60 11.88
N VAL A 113 -10.06 -13.64 12.61
CA VAL A 113 -9.78 -13.40 14.02
C VAL A 113 -11.12 -13.14 14.71
N ASN A 114 -11.51 -14.01 15.62
CA ASN A 114 -12.82 -13.95 16.31
C ASN A 114 -13.99 -13.68 15.34
N GLY A 115 -14.07 -14.44 14.26
CA GLY A 115 -15.14 -14.33 13.24
C GLY A 115 -14.97 -13.20 12.22
N VAL A 116 -14.10 -12.22 12.45
CA VAL A 116 -13.85 -11.15 11.49
C VAL A 116 -12.88 -11.61 10.43
N LYS A 117 -13.30 -11.55 9.15
CA LYS A 117 -12.50 -11.97 8.01
C LYS A 117 -11.62 -10.84 7.50
N PHE A 118 -10.34 -11.15 7.32
CA PHE A 118 -9.35 -10.30 6.69
C PHE A 118 -8.89 -10.93 5.37
N LYS A 119 -8.72 -10.10 4.34
CA LYS A 119 -8.22 -10.52 3.04
C LYS A 119 -7.32 -9.44 2.48
N TYR A 120 -6.10 -9.80 2.13
CA TYR A 120 -5.13 -8.90 1.51
C TYR A 120 -4.29 -9.66 0.46
N ASP A 121 -3.63 -8.93 -0.39
CA ASP A 121 -2.69 -9.47 -1.36
C ASP A 121 -1.35 -8.72 -1.26
N ASN A 122 -0.32 -9.29 -1.88
CA ASN A 122 1.04 -8.76 -1.81
C ASN A 122 1.38 -7.76 -2.91
N VAL A 123 0.46 -7.49 -3.82
CA VAL A 123 0.69 -6.64 -4.99
C VAL A 123 -0.15 -5.37 -4.93
N THR A 124 -1.40 -5.49 -4.45
CA THR A 124 -2.30 -4.34 -4.43
C THR A 124 -1.95 -3.38 -3.30
N ILE A 125 -1.58 -2.18 -3.66
CA ILE A 125 -1.24 -1.11 -2.73
C ILE A 125 -2.52 -0.44 -2.27
N THR A 126 -3.10 -1.00 -1.23
CA THR A 126 -4.34 -0.48 -0.63
C THR A 126 -4.10 0.39 0.61
N GLY A 127 -2.83 0.55 1.00
CA GLY A 127 -2.43 1.27 2.20
C GLY A 127 -2.54 0.46 3.50
N GLY A 128 -2.92 -0.82 3.41
CA GLY A 128 -2.96 -1.73 4.53
C GLY A 128 -1.79 -2.72 4.55
N TYR A 129 -1.84 -3.65 5.51
CA TYR A 129 -0.86 -4.72 5.63
C TYR A 129 -0.85 -5.62 4.39
N ASN A 130 0.34 -5.86 3.83
CA ASN A 130 0.54 -6.65 2.61
C ASN A 130 1.73 -7.63 2.66
N LYS A 131 2.39 -7.81 3.82
CA LYS A 131 3.55 -8.69 3.96
C LYS A 131 3.14 -10.16 4.01
N ILE A 132 3.87 -11.03 3.29
CA ILE A 132 3.64 -12.47 3.27
C ILE A 132 4.50 -13.15 4.33
N GLY A 133 3.98 -14.26 4.91
CA GLY A 133 4.78 -15.18 5.75
C GLY A 133 4.96 -14.77 7.20
N ALA A 134 4.50 -13.59 7.61
CA ALA A 134 4.62 -13.14 9.00
C ALA A 134 3.57 -13.76 9.95
N LEU A 135 2.48 -14.33 9.41
CA LEU A 135 1.35 -14.88 10.16
C LEU A 135 1.33 -16.40 10.10
N LYS A 136 0.91 -17.02 11.22
CA LYS A 136 0.72 -18.45 11.34
C LYS A 136 -0.68 -18.75 11.93
N ASN A 137 -1.27 -19.89 11.52
CA ASN A 137 -2.54 -20.34 12.08
C ASN A 137 -2.38 -20.63 13.60
N GLY A 138 -3.38 -20.30 14.40
CA GLY A 138 -3.35 -20.43 15.87
C GLY A 138 -2.54 -19.35 16.60
N GLN A 139 -1.88 -18.45 15.89
CA GLN A 139 -1.10 -17.36 16.46
C GLN A 139 -2.02 -16.28 17.04
N TYR A 140 -1.72 -15.81 18.23
CA TYR A 140 -2.47 -14.73 18.88
C TYR A 140 -2.03 -13.36 18.33
N VAL A 141 -3.00 -12.55 17.92
CA VAL A 141 -2.75 -11.25 17.29
C VAL A 141 -3.72 -10.20 17.82
N LYS A 142 -3.26 -8.95 17.76
CA LYS A 142 -4.06 -7.75 17.94
C LYS A 142 -4.09 -6.98 16.62
N VAL A 143 -5.29 -6.71 16.12
CA VAL A 143 -5.51 -6.08 14.82
C VAL A 143 -6.35 -4.82 14.98
N ARG A 144 -5.88 -3.68 14.45
CA ARG A 144 -6.70 -2.49 14.28
C ARG A 144 -7.01 -2.32 12.80
N TYR A 145 -8.27 -2.14 12.48
CA TYR A 145 -8.74 -2.16 11.10
C TYR A 145 -9.90 -1.20 10.88
N ILE A 146 -10.12 -0.87 9.61
CA ILE A 146 -11.32 -0.18 9.14
C ILE A 146 -12.09 -1.07 8.17
N SER A 147 -13.42 -1.00 8.22
CA SER A 147 -14.28 -1.66 7.25
C SER A 147 -14.61 -0.69 6.12
N GLU A 148 -14.23 -1.03 4.89
CA GLU A 148 -14.61 -0.26 3.71
C GLU A 148 -15.99 -0.72 3.21
N ASN A 149 -17.01 0.14 3.32
CA ASN A 149 -18.41 -0.17 3.04
C ASN A 149 -18.67 -0.73 1.63
N ASN A 150 -17.85 -0.38 0.64
CA ASN A 150 -18.09 -0.79 -0.76
C ASN A 150 -17.42 -2.10 -1.19
N LYS A 151 -16.59 -2.74 -0.35
CA LYS A 151 -15.80 -3.92 -0.77
C LYS A 151 -15.82 -5.09 0.20
N SER A 152 -16.65 -5.09 1.24
CA SER A 152 -16.61 -6.12 2.32
C SER A 152 -15.17 -6.49 2.75
N LYS A 153 -14.24 -5.54 2.62
CA LYS A 153 -12.82 -5.71 2.88
C LYS A 153 -12.45 -4.95 4.15
N ASN A 154 -11.91 -5.67 5.13
CA ASN A 154 -11.34 -5.08 6.33
C ASN A 154 -9.88 -4.73 6.06
N LEU A 155 -9.55 -3.44 6.11
CA LEU A 155 -8.21 -2.94 5.88
C LEU A 155 -7.44 -2.87 7.20
N ILE A 156 -6.32 -3.57 7.29
CA ILE A 156 -5.49 -3.63 8.50
C ILE A 156 -4.61 -2.38 8.57
N LEU A 157 -4.77 -1.58 9.62
CA LEU A 157 -3.96 -0.39 9.90
C LEU A 157 -2.83 -0.66 10.89
N TYR A 158 -2.98 -1.68 11.74
CA TYR A 158 -2.02 -2.08 12.75
C TYR A 158 -2.15 -3.58 13.01
N LEU A 159 -1.02 -4.24 13.16
CA LEU A 159 -0.94 -5.67 13.44
C LEU A 159 0.20 -5.95 14.43
N GLU A 160 -0.14 -6.57 15.51
CA GLU A 160 0.78 -6.98 16.57
C GLU A 160 0.61 -8.47 16.83
N LYS A 161 1.72 -9.17 17.06
CA LYS A 161 1.79 -10.58 17.40
C LYS A 161 2.06 -10.71 18.89
N CYS A 162 1.23 -11.43 19.57
CA CYS A 162 1.37 -11.69 21.01
C CYS A 162 1.76 -13.14 21.33
#